data_f17ea58ce44d1940209e68900301b6ae
#
_entry.id   f17ea58ce44d1940209e68900301b6ae
#
_cell.length_a   1.000
_cell.length_b   1.000
_cell.length_c   1.000
_cell.angle_alpha   90.00
_cell.angle_beta   90.00
_cell.angle_gamma   90.00
#
_symmetry.space_group_name_H-M   'P 1'
#
loop_
_entity.id
_entity.type
_entity.pdbx_description
1 polymer ?
#
loop_
_entity_poly.entity_id
_entity_poly.type
_entity_poly.pdbx_seq_one_letter_code
_entity_poly.pdbx_strand_id
1 'polypeptide(L)'
;MNADKKIAIIIINWKKYDLTLNCIDSVLKSSYKNFKIILIDNEVQNSFPDEINKSEQIKIIKNENNEGFSKANNQGIKYSIKHGVDYVLLLNNDTLIKNDLIDSLIQQSSTLNQKIIQPLILNYDGSKIWNAGGKINNFFGTFQTLEKGKGFKYFKRNRTYTDWFTGCCVLIKVEIFNHVGYFDERFFAYYEDVDYSIRLKKMGYSIALMTNSYLQHYESASSKSLNKIEGNLSPYVHYLNIRNHILLLKKHSKSFNLIGVLLYQLIKILSYLIYFLIRFRFNKFKMVLKGLVDAINFKK
;
A
#
# COMPACT_ATOMS: atom_id res chain seq x y z
N MET A 1 -24.71 14.42 13.51
CA MET A 1 -23.70 15.40 13.04
C MET A 1 -22.36 14.68 13.02
N ASN A 2 -21.76 14.46 11.84
CA ASN A 2 -20.38 14.01 11.78
C ASN A 2 -19.53 15.13 12.37
N ALA A 3 -18.95 14.91 13.56
CA ALA A 3 -17.95 15.81 14.09
C ALA A 3 -16.89 15.99 13.01
N ASP A 4 -16.46 17.23 12.80
CA ASP A 4 -15.48 17.61 11.77
C ASP A 4 -14.11 16.97 12.10
N LYS A 5 -13.92 15.72 11.67
CA LYS A 5 -12.76 14.89 12.00
C LYS A 5 -11.52 15.38 11.29
N LYS A 6 -10.44 15.59 12.01
CA LYS A 6 -9.17 16.04 11.47
C LYS A 6 -8.43 14.87 10.81
N ILE A 7 -8.07 14.98 9.54
CA ILE A 7 -7.44 13.92 8.76
C ILE A 7 -6.03 14.35 8.33
N ALA A 8 -5.04 13.49 8.52
CA ALA A 8 -3.77 13.59 7.84
C ALA A 8 -3.76 12.67 6.62
N ILE A 9 -3.49 13.22 5.44
CA ILE A 9 -3.35 12.47 4.19
C ILE A 9 -1.86 12.32 3.90
N ILE A 10 -1.33 11.10 4.04
CA ILE A 10 0.09 10.82 3.85
C ILE A 10 0.31 10.39 2.40
N ILE A 11 1.13 11.15 1.69
CA ILE A 11 1.54 10.90 0.31
C ILE A 11 3.06 10.75 0.29
N ILE A 12 3.58 9.69 -0.34
CA ILE A 12 5.02 9.46 -0.48
C ILE A 12 5.41 9.73 -1.93
N ASN A 13 6.31 10.68 -2.16
CA ASN A 13 6.89 10.90 -3.48
C ASN A 13 8.17 10.07 -3.66
N TRP A 14 8.28 9.41 -4.82
CA TRP A 14 9.49 8.78 -5.32
C TRP A 14 9.54 8.82 -6.84
N LYS A 15 10.43 9.65 -7.41
CA LYS A 15 10.73 9.76 -8.88
C LYS A 15 9.56 10.14 -9.80
N LYS A 16 8.43 10.60 -9.28
CA LYS A 16 7.23 10.84 -10.09
C LYS A 16 6.50 12.11 -9.65
N TYR A 17 7.20 13.23 -9.75
CA TYR A 17 6.66 14.54 -9.31
C TYR A 17 5.33 14.88 -9.98
N ASP A 18 5.20 14.69 -11.32
CA ASP A 18 3.96 15.01 -12.05
C ASP A 18 2.76 14.21 -11.51
N LEU A 19 2.94 12.91 -11.23
CA LEU A 19 1.88 12.09 -10.64
C LEU A 19 1.57 12.54 -9.23
N THR A 20 2.59 12.90 -8.44
CA THR A 20 2.41 13.42 -7.09
C THR A 20 1.63 14.74 -7.10
N LEU A 21 1.93 15.65 -8.01
CA LEU A 21 1.20 16.92 -8.17
C LEU A 21 -0.25 16.68 -8.58
N ASN A 22 -0.51 15.78 -9.52
CA ASN A 22 -1.88 15.40 -9.92
C ASN A 22 -2.67 14.78 -8.76
N CYS A 23 -2.03 13.92 -7.97
CA CYS A 23 -2.63 13.33 -6.77
C CYS A 23 -2.99 14.43 -5.76
N ILE A 24 -2.05 15.33 -5.42
CA ILE A 24 -2.28 16.46 -4.52
C ILE A 24 -3.42 17.34 -5.01
N ASP A 25 -3.44 17.71 -6.29
CA ASP A 25 -4.51 18.51 -6.88
C ASP A 25 -5.89 17.83 -6.74
N SER A 26 -5.96 16.51 -6.96
CA SER A 26 -7.20 15.76 -6.75
C SER A 26 -7.67 15.78 -5.28
N VAL A 27 -6.74 15.75 -4.33
CA VAL A 27 -7.02 15.85 -2.89
C VAL A 27 -7.52 17.25 -2.50
N LEU A 28 -6.87 18.29 -3.01
CA LEU A 28 -7.26 19.68 -2.72
C LEU A 28 -8.66 20.02 -3.25
N LYS A 29 -9.11 19.33 -4.31
CA LYS A 29 -10.46 19.44 -4.86
C LYS A 29 -11.52 18.68 -4.05
N SER A 30 -11.15 17.93 -2.99
CA SER A 30 -12.10 17.22 -2.15
C SER A 30 -13.15 18.17 -1.53
N SER A 31 -14.39 17.69 -1.42
CA SER A 31 -15.47 18.35 -0.66
C SER A 31 -15.17 18.43 0.84
N TYR A 32 -14.53 17.40 1.39
CA TYR A 32 -14.04 17.43 2.76
C TYR A 32 -12.89 18.44 2.92
N LYS A 33 -12.93 19.29 3.96
CA LYS A 33 -11.96 20.39 4.10
C LYS A 33 -11.06 20.28 5.34
N ASN A 34 -11.43 19.50 6.36
CA ASN A 34 -10.65 19.39 7.58
C ASN A 34 -9.53 18.34 7.45
N PHE A 35 -8.61 18.57 6.51
CA PHE A 35 -7.44 17.71 6.32
C PHE A 35 -6.14 18.51 6.18
N LYS A 36 -5.03 17.81 6.40
CA LYS A 36 -3.68 18.27 6.06
C LYS A 36 -2.96 17.18 5.28
N ILE A 37 -2.29 17.54 4.19
CA ILE A 37 -1.44 16.65 3.41
C ILE A 37 -0.07 16.61 4.09
N ILE A 38 0.43 15.41 4.35
CA ILE A 38 1.80 15.16 4.82
C ILE A 38 2.54 14.48 3.67
N LEU A 39 3.28 15.28 2.93
CA LEU A 39 4.04 14.83 1.77
C LEU A 39 5.43 14.39 2.23
N ILE A 40 5.72 13.09 2.12
CA ILE A 40 7.05 12.54 2.40
C ILE A 40 7.82 12.46 1.08
N ASP A 41 8.85 13.27 0.94
CA ASP A 41 9.67 13.28 -0.26
C ASP A 41 10.90 12.39 -0.07
N ASN A 42 10.90 11.25 -0.74
CA ASN A 42 12.01 10.28 -0.73
C ASN A 42 13.04 10.58 -1.83
N GLU A 43 12.95 11.73 -2.50
CA GLU A 43 13.87 12.09 -3.58
C GLU A 43 14.62 13.38 -3.27
N VAL A 44 15.96 13.33 -3.34
CA VAL A 44 16.85 14.43 -2.97
C VAL A 44 17.05 15.44 -4.11
N GLN A 45 16.87 15.01 -5.37
CA GLN A 45 17.38 15.74 -6.53
C GLN A 45 16.45 16.82 -7.09
N ASN A 46 15.18 16.79 -6.74
CA ASN A 46 14.19 17.73 -7.26
C ASN A 46 13.49 18.48 -6.12
N SER A 47 12.90 19.63 -6.44
CA SER A 47 12.07 20.40 -5.51
C SER A 47 10.65 20.52 -6.05
N PHE A 48 9.68 20.51 -5.14
CA PHE A 48 8.30 20.82 -5.49
C PHE A 48 8.16 22.30 -5.87
N PRO A 49 7.16 22.65 -6.72
CA PRO A 49 6.83 24.03 -7.03
C PRO A 49 6.57 24.85 -5.74
N ASP A 50 6.79 26.14 -5.85
CA ASP A 50 6.66 27.07 -4.72
C ASP A 50 5.25 27.07 -4.12
N GLU A 51 4.21 26.87 -4.92
CA GLU A 51 2.82 26.79 -4.48
C GLU A 51 2.60 25.63 -3.50
N ILE A 52 3.27 24.50 -3.76
CA ILE A 52 3.25 23.34 -2.86
C ILE A 52 4.06 23.61 -1.60
N ASN A 53 5.25 24.21 -1.74
CA ASN A 53 6.15 24.48 -0.63
C ASN A 53 5.56 25.51 0.37
N LYS A 54 4.77 26.48 -0.13
CA LYS A 54 4.18 27.58 0.67
C LYS A 54 2.75 27.29 1.14
N SER A 55 2.15 26.19 0.74
CA SER A 55 0.77 25.85 1.11
C SER A 55 0.66 25.52 2.60
N GLU A 56 -0.25 26.20 3.29
CA GLU A 56 -0.56 25.88 4.70
C GLU A 56 -1.23 24.49 4.87
N GLN A 57 -1.89 23.97 3.83
CA GLN A 57 -2.52 22.67 3.84
C GLN A 57 -1.53 21.51 3.62
N ILE A 58 -0.26 21.81 3.23
CA ILE A 58 0.74 20.80 2.89
C ILE A 58 1.93 20.94 3.81
N LYS A 59 2.32 19.86 4.48
CA LYS A 59 3.60 19.74 5.19
C LYS A 59 4.50 18.80 4.42
N ILE A 60 5.63 19.28 3.96
CA ILE A 60 6.66 18.46 3.32
C ILE A 60 7.67 18.01 4.37
N ILE A 61 8.00 16.72 4.34
CA ILE A 61 9.08 16.08 5.08
C ILE A 61 10.02 15.48 4.04
N LYS A 62 11.25 16.03 3.95
CA LYS A 62 12.26 15.57 2.99
C LYS A 62 13.18 14.55 3.64
N ASN A 63 13.43 13.44 2.95
CA ASN A 63 14.42 12.45 3.32
C ASN A 63 15.69 12.62 2.49
N GLU A 64 16.84 12.37 3.10
CA GLU A 64 18.14 12.39 2.40
C GLU A 64 18.31 11.20 1.43
N ASN A 65 17.59 10.12 1.69
CA ASN A 65 17.61 8.90 0.89
C ASN A 65 16.20 8.31 0.76
N ASN A 66 16.03 7.37 -0.17
CA ASN A 66 14.80 6.60 -0.24
C ASN A 66 14.68 5.64 0.95
N GLU A 67 13.86 6.02 1.92
CA GLU A 67 13.60 5.26 3.14
C GLU A 67 12.61 4.09 2.93
N GLY A 68 12.09 3.92 1.74
CA GLY A 68 11.07 2.93 1.41
C GLY A 68 9.68 3.33 1.87
N PHE A 69 8.72 2.46 1.59
CA PHE A 69 7.31 2.73 1.83
C PHE A 69 6.94 2.69 3.32
N SER A 70 7.40 1.66 4.05
CA SER A 70 7.05 1.47 5.47
C SER A 70 7.56 2.60 6.34
N LYS A 71 8.87 2.94 6.23
CA LYS A 71 9.50 3.97 7.06
C LYS A 71 8.97 5.36 6.72
N ALA A 72 8.78 5.67 5.45
CA ALA A 72 8.21 6.94 5.01
C ALA A 72 6.78 7.14 5.53
N ASN A 73 5.91 6.11 5.44
CA ASN A 73 4.59 6.18 6.05
C ASN A 73 4.67 6.37 7.57
N ASN A 74 5.56 5.65 8.25
CA ASN A 74 5.73 5.79 9.70
C ASN A 74 6.16 7.21 10.11
N GLN A 75 6.99 7.88 9.32
CA GLN A 75 7.35 9.29 9.55
C GLN A 75 6.10 10.18 9.49
N GLY A 76 5.29 10.02 8.43
CA GLY A 76 4.04 10.76 8.27
C GLY A 76 3.04 10.48 9.38
N ILE A 77 2.87 9.21 9.77
CA ILE A 77 1.96 8.77 10.85
C ILE A 77 2.39 9.40 12.18
N LYS A 78 3.68 9.28 12.56
CA LYS A 78 4.20 9.84 13.81
C LYS A 78 4.04 11.37 13.87
N TYR A 79 4.34 12.06 12.75
CA TYR A 79 4.09 13.48 12.63
C TYR A 79 2.62 13.83 12.86
N SER A 80 1.71 13.10 12.21
CA SER A 80 0.28 13.32 12.26
C SER A 80 -0.31 13.13 13.66
N ILE A 81 0.10 12.05 14.34
CA ILE A 81 -0.32 11.76 15.73
C ILE A 81 0.11 12.91 16.66
N LYS A 82 1.35 13.38 16.52
CA LYS A 82 1.87 14.53 17.33
C LYS A 82 1.04 15.80 17.13
N HIS A 83 0.39 15.96 15.97
CA HIS A 83 -0.43 17.14 15.64
C HIS A 83 -1.92 16.93 15.87
N GLY A 84 -2.31 15.86 16.58
CA GLY A 84 -3.66 15.67 17.09
C GLY A 84 -4.71 15.44 16.00
N VAL A 85 -4.42 14.58 15.01
CA VAL A 85 -5.42 14.17 14.02
C VAL A 85 -6.26 12.99 14.53
N ASP A 86 -7.50 12.85 14.01
CA ASP A 86 -8.37 11.71 14.34
C ASP A 86 -8.06 10.49 13.46
N TYR A 87 -7.73 10.73 12.18
CA TYR A 87 -7.50 9.71 11.18
C TYR A 87 -6.24 9.98 10.36
N VAL A 88 -5.65 8.90 9.87
CA VAL A 88 -4.63 8.92 8.84
C VAL A 88 -5.21 8.26 7.59
N LEU A 89 -5.13 8.93 6.45
CA LEU A 89 -5.38 8.37 5.13
C LEU A 89 -4.04 8.15 4.45
N LEU A 90 -3.63 6.90 4.27
CA LEU A 90 -2.50 6.58 3.39
C LEU A 90 -3.00 6.68 1.95
N LEU A 91 -2.23 7.32 1.09
CA LEU A 91 -2.58 7.53 -0.31
C LEU A 91 -1.33 7.49 -1.19
N ASN A 92 -1.31 6.57 -2.15
CA ASN A 92 -0.21 6.54 -3.13
C ASN A 92 -0.22 7.79 -4.01
N ASN A 93 0.96 8.27 -4.35
CA ASN A 93 1.15 9.47 -5.18
C ASN A 93 0.73 9.31 -6.65
N ASP A 94 0.46 8.09 -7.11
CA ASP A 94 0.00 7.76 -8.46
C ASP A 94 -1.50 7.43 -8.49
N THR A 95 -2.28 8.10 -7.64
CA THR A 95 -3.74 7.96 -7.54
C THR A 95 -4.47 9.26 -7.85
N LEU A 96 -5.71 9.13 -8.31
CA LEU A 96 -6.67 10.23 -8.42
C LEU A 96 -7.92 9.90 -7.61
N ILE A 97 -8.25 10.74 -6.65
CA ILE A 97 -9.44 10.57 -5.82
C ILE A 97 -10.64 11.33 -6.39
N LYS A 98 -11.85 10.82 -6.14
CA LYS A 98 -13.08 11.56 -6.37
C LYS A 98 -13.28 12.60 -5.27
N ASN A 99 -13.98 13.69 -5.60
CA ASN A 99 -14.22 14.79 -4.66
C ASN A 99 -14.91 14.34 -3.36
N ASP A 100 -15.80 13.35 -3.44
CA ASP A 100 -16.59 12.81 -2.33
C ASP A 100 -15.91 11.64 -1.58
N LEU A 101 -14.70 11.20 -1.98
CA LEU A 101 -14.08 10.00 -1.43
C LEU A 101 -13.85 10.12 0.07
N ILE A 102 -13.27 11.24 0.53
CA ILE A 102 -12.93 11.45 1.94
C ILE A 102 -14.18 11.51 2.80
N ASP A 103 -15.22 12.27 2.35
CA ASP A 103 -16.52 12.32 3.03
C ASP A 103 -17.13 10.93 3.16
N SER A 104 -17.11 10.15 2.08
CA SER A 104 -17.63 8.78 2.06
C SER A 104 -16.90 7.86 3.05
N LEU A 105 -15.58 7.99 3.15
CA LEU A 105 -14.76 7.21 4.10
C LEU A 105 -15.10 7.55 5.54
N ILE A 106 -15.21 8.84 5.89
CA ILE A 106 -15.54 9.30 7.23
C ILE A 106 -16.99 8.91 7.59
N GLN A 107 -17.92 9.09 6.67
CA GLN A 107 -19.31 8.67 6.87
C GLN A 107 -19.41 7.18 7.15
N GLN A 108 -18.74 6.35 6.36
CA GLN A 108 -18.75 4.89 6.57
C GLN A 108 -18.08 4.51 7.89
N SER A 109 -16.98 5.17 8.28
CA SER A 109 -16.32 4.95 9.56
C SER A 109 -17.29 5.20 10.73
N SER A 110 -18.04 6.30 10.66
CA SER A 110 -19.01 6.67 11.70
C SER A 110 -20.23 5.74 11.72
N THR A 111 -20.81 5.45 10.55
CA THR A 111 -22.04 4.65 10.41
C THR A 111 -21.83 3.20 10.82
N LEU A 112 -20.69 2.60 10.42
CA LEU A 112 -20.39 1.19 10.70
C LEU A 112 -19.48 1.00 11.91
N ASN A 113 -19.12 2.08 12.62
CA ASN A 113 -18.13 2.08 13.71
C ASN A 113 -16.83 1.36 13.31
N GLN A 114 -16.38 1.57 12.05
CA GLN A 114 -15.18 0.93 11.52
C GLN A 114 -13.96 1.84 11.66
N LYS A 115 -12.86 1.27 12.12
CA LYS A 115 -11.61 2.00 12.38
C LYS A 115 -10.61 1.93 11.23
N ILE A 116 -10.78 0.95 10.36
CA ILE A 116 -9.93 0.72 9.19
C ILE A 116 -10.81 0.50 7.98
N ILE A 117 -10.67 1.34 6.95
CA ILE A 117 -11.50 1.29 5.74
C ILE A 117 -10.63 1.43 4.50
N GLN A 118 -10.73 0.45 3.61
CA GLN A 118 -10.16 0.52 2.28
C GLN A 118 -11.27 0.85 1.27
N PRO A 119 -11.11 1.85 0.41
CA PRO A 119 -12.03 2.07 -0.71
C PRO A 119 -11.76 1.09 -1.86
N LEU A 120 -12.74 0.94 -2.76
CA LEU A 120 -12.55 0.29 -4.05
C LEU A 120 -11.53 1.08 -4.88
N ILE A 121 -10.61 0.35 -5.52
CA ILE A 121 -9.57 0.95 -6.35
C ILE A 121 -9.73 0.43 -7.78
N LEU A 122 -9.84 1.37 -8.73
CA LEU A 122 -9.92 1.07 -10.16
C LEU A 122 -8.55 1.30 -10.83
N ASN A 123 -8.34 0.74 -12.00
CA ASN A 123 -7.25 1.15 -12.85
C ASN A 123 -7.44 2.61 -13.32
N TYR A 124 -6.43 3.21 -13.92
CA TYR A 124 -6.41 4.63 -14.24
C TYR A 124 -7.56 5.09 -15.15
N ASP A 125 -7.94 4.26 -16.13
CA ASP A 125 -9.06 4.56 -17.05
C ASP A 125 -10.44 4.31 -16.43
N GLY A 126 -10.51 3.79 -15.19
CA GLY A 126 -11.74 3.49 -14.49
C GLY A 126 -12.52 2.29 -15.03
N SER A 127 -12.02 1.58 -16.04
CA SER A 127 -12.75 0.50 -16.71
C SER A 127 -12.74 -0.81 -15.93
N LYS A 128 -11.65 -1.08 -15.19
CA LYS A 128 -11.41 -2.34 -14.49
C LYS A 128 -11.09 -2.12 -13.02
N ILE A 129 -11.40 -3.12 -12.23
CA ILE A 129 -11.01 -3.15 -10.82
C ILE A 129 -9.52 -3.46 -10.72
N TRP A 130 -8.79 -2.61 -10.00
CA TRP A 130 -7.41 -2.87 -9.62
C TRP A 130 -7.35 -3.62 -8.29
N ASN A 131 -8.15 -3.21 -7.30
CA ASN A 131 -8.22 -3.87 -5.99
C ASN A 131 -9.60 -3.66 -5.33
N ALA A 132 -10.25 -4.77 -4.97
CA ALA A 132 -11.47 -4.80 -4.17
C ALA A 132 -11.24 -5.59 -2.87
N GLY A 133 -10.12 -5.31 -2.20
CA GLY A 133 -9.68 -6.03 -1.02
C GLY A 133 -8.83 -7.25 -1.34
N GLY A 134 -8.47 -7.99 -0.31
CA GLY A 134 -7.62 -9.16 -0.42
C GLY A 134 -8.10 -10.35 0.41
N LYS A 135 -7.69 -11.55 0.00
CA LYS A 135 -7.95 -12.81 0.71
C LYS A 135 -6.63 -13.48 1.07
N ILE A 136 -6.56 -14.01 2.28
CA ILE A 136 -5.42 -14.79 2.79
C ILE A 136 -5.75 -16.27 2.69
N ASN A 137 -4.88 -17.04 2.04
CA ASN A 137 -4.92 -18.50 2.09
C ASN A 137 -3.89 -18.97 3.14
N ASN A 138 -4.38 -19.36 4.30
CA ASN A 138 -3.51 -19.78 5.41
C ASN A 138 -2.83 -21.12 5.18
N PHE A 139 -3.36 -21.97 4.29
CA PHE A 139 -2.73 -23.26 3.97
C PHE A 139 -1.44 -23.06 3.14
N PHE A 140 -1.54 -22.27 2.06
CA PHE A 140 -0.40 -22.03 1.18
C PHE A 140 0.40 -20.76 1.53
N GLY A 141 -0.06 -19.94 2.46
CA GLY A 141 0.55 -18.64 2.77
C GLY A 141 0.52 -17.69 1.58
N THR A 142 -0.58 -17.64 0.84
CA THR A 142 -0.73 -16.77 -0.34
C THR A 142 -1.73 -15.65 -0.11
N PHE A 143 -1.53 -14.55 -0.83
CA PHE A 143 -2.29 -13.31 -0.69
C PHE A 143 -2.86 -12.92 -2.06
N GLN A 144 -4.17 -13.06 -2.19
CA GLN A 144 -4.88 -12.83 -3.44
C GLN A 144 -5.55 -11.45 -3.41
N THR A 145 -5.30 -10.63 -4.41
CA THR A 145 -6.10 -9.43 -4.69
C THR A 145 -7.43 -9.83 -5.30
N LEU A 146 -8.53 -9.38 -4.69
CA LEU A 146 -9.87 -9.75 -5.13
C LEU A 146 -10.33 -8.89 -6.30
N GLU A 147 -11.08 -9.50 -7.22
CA GLU A 147 -11.74 -8.89 -8.39
C GLU A 147 -10.78 -8.21 -9.39
N LYS A 148 -9.45 -8.31 -9.21
CA LYS A 148 -8.47 -7.66 -10.07
C LYS A 148 -8.67 -8.03 -11.54
N GLY A 149 -8.73 -7.02 -12.41
CA GLY A 149 -8.89 -7.14 -13.85
C GLY A 149 -10.33 -7.30 -14.33
N LYS A 150 -11.32 -7.52 -13.45
CA LYS A 150 -12.74 -7.56 -13.84
C LYS A 150 -13.25 -6.17 -14.22
N GLY A 151 -14.17 -6.13 -15.19
CA GLY A 151 -14.81 -4.87 -15.59
C GLY A 151 -15.63 -4.26 -14.46
N PHE A 152 -15.43 -2.97 -14.20
CA PHE A 152 -16.09 -2.27 -13.08
C PHE A 152 -17.63 -2.30 -13.22
N LYS A 153 -18.16 -2.19 -14.41
CA LYS A 153 -19.62 -2.25 -14.66
C LYS A 153 -20.28 -3.56 -14.22
N TYR A 154 -19.52 -4.65 -14.09
CA TYR A 154 -20.00 -5.96 -13.65
C TYR A 154 -19.76 -6.22 -12.16
N PHE A 155 -19.19 -5.25 -11.43
CA PHE A 155 -18.84 -5.42 -10.03
C PHE A 155 -20.09 -5.49 -9.14
N LYS A 156 -20.25 -6.61 -8.42
CA LYS A 156 -21.31 -6.78 -7.42
C LYS A 156 -20.83 -6.27 -6.06
N ARG A 157 -21.47 -5.23 -5.54
CA ARG A 157 -21.12 -4.56 -4.26
C ARG A 157 -21.63 -5.36 -3.04
N ASN A 158 -21.32 -6.66 -2.97
CA ASN A 158 -21.81 -7.55 -1.93
C ASN A 158 -20.78 -7.85 -0.83
N ARG A 159 -19.58 -7.33 -0.92
CA ARG A 159 -18.51 -7.54 0.05
C ARG A 159 -18.33 -6.30 0.90
N THR A 160 -18.29 -6.48 2.23
CA THR A 160 -18.15 -5.40 3.21
C THR A 160 -16.83 -5.45 3.98
N TYR A 161 -16.11 -6.59 3.94
CA TYR A 161 -14.85 -6.79 4.65
C TYR A 161 -13.81 -7.47 3.79
N THR A 162 -12.54 -7.26 4.16
CA THR A 162 -11.38 -7.84 3.50
C THR A 162 -10.41 -8.44 4.53
N ASP A 163 -9.62 -9.45 4.15
CA ASP A 163 -8.60 -10.03 5.03
C ASP A 163 -7.35 -9.13 5.14
N TRP A 164 -7.04 -8.37 4.10
CA TRP A 164 -5.95 -7.40 4.09
C TRP A 164 -6.29 -6.21 3.19
N PHE A 165 -5.81 -5.03 3.60
CA PHE A 165 -5.89 -3.81 2.80
C PHE A 165 -4.62 -3.61 1.98
N THR A 166 -4.70 -2.84 0.90
CA THR A 166 -3.52 -2.35 0.20
C THR A 166 -3.11 -0.97 0.71
N GLY A 167 -1.81 -0.77 0.88
CA GLY A 167 -1.23 0.54 1.23
C GLY A 167 -1.48 1.64 0.20
N CYS A 168 -2.04 1.30 -0.96
CA CYS A 168 -2.39 2.27 -2.01
C CYS A 168 -3.40 3.33 -1.53
N CYS A 169 -4.45 2.91 -0.81
CA CYS A 169 -5.38 3.82 -0.14
C CYS A 169 -6.08 3.12 1.01
N VAL A 170 -5.92 3.64 2.23
CA VAL A 170 -6.60 3.14 3.43
C VAL A 170 -6.75 4.24 4.46
N LEU A 171 -7.96 4.40 5.02
CA LEU A 171 -8.23 5.24 6.17
C LEU A 171 -8.08 4.44 7.44
N ILE A 172 -7.28 4.94 8.39
CA ILE A 172 -7.01 4.28 9.68
C ILE A 172 -7.22 5.29 10.81
N LYS A 173 -8.03 4.93 11.80
CA LYS A 173 -8.19 5.75 13.00
C LYS A 173 -6.91 5.75 13.83
N VAL A 174 -6.49 6.91 14.33
CA VAL A 174 -5.20 7.08 15.01
C VAL A 174 -5.00 6.12 16.19
N GLU A 175 -6.05 5.85 16.95
CA GLU A 175 -5.97 4.91 18.09
C GLU A 175 -5.44 3.52 17.71
N ILE A 176 -5.59 3.09 16.45
CA ILE A 176 -5.09 1.80 15.96
C ILE A 176 -3.57 1.74 16.06
N PHE A 177 -2.87 2.84 15.76
CA PHE A 177 -1.40 2.87 15.85
C PHE A 177 -0.89 2.75 17.30
N ASN A 178 -1.68 3.19 18.29
CA ASN A 178 -1.34 3.02 19.69
C ASN A 178 -1.47 1.56 20.15
N HIS A 179 -2.42 0.81 19.57
CA HIS A 179 -2.69 -0.58 19.95
C HIS A 179 -1.85 -1.57 19.14
N VAL A 180 -1.74 -1.38 17.82
CA VAL A 180 -1.11 -2.34 16.89
C VAL A 180 0.34 -1.96 16.58
N GLY A 181 0.71 -0.70 16.83
CA GLY A 181 2.00 -0.12 16.45
C GLY A 181 2.01 0.34 14.99
N TYR A 182 3.20 0.63 14.50
CA TYR A 182 3.47 1.15 13.16
C TYR A 182 3.73 0.03 12.16
N PHE A 183 3.94 0.38 10.89
CA PHE A 183 4.43 -0.56 9.88
C PHE A 183 5.80 -1.10 10.26
N ASP A 184 6.06 -2.36 9.94
CA ASP A 184 7.37 -2.98 10.18
C ASP A 184 8.36 -2.52 9.09
N GLU A 185 9.32 -1.69 9.47
CA GLU A 185 10.27 -1.05 8.56
C GLU A 185 11.24 -2.05 7.88
N ARG A 186 11.30 -3.31 8.35
CA ARG A 186 12.01 -4.39 7.68
C ARG A 186 11.43 -4.69 6.29
N PHE A 187 10.14 -4.43 6.09
CA PHE A 187 9.49 -4.39 4.77
C PHE A 187 9.75 -3.01 4.14
N PHE A 188 10.78 -2.91 3.35
CA PHE A 188 11.09 -1.66 2.66
C PHE A 188 9.92 -1.18 1.78
N ALA A 189 9.36 -2.10 0.99
CA ALA A 189 8.13 -1.98 0.21
C ALA A 189 7.63 -3.39 -0.14
N TYR A 190 6.32 -3.56 -0.29
CA TYR A 190 5.58 -4.81 -0.50
C TYR A 190 5.52 -5.70 0.75
N TYR A 191 4.32 -6.20 1.04
CA TYR A 191 3.93 -7.04 2.18
C TYR A 191 3.85 -6.32 3.54
N GLU A 192 4.20 -5.04 3.66
CA GLU A 192 4.00 -4.26 4.88
C GLU A 192 2.51 -4.11 5.23
N ASP A 193 1.66 -3.95 4.22
CA ASP A 193 0.22 -3.84 4.33
C ASP A 193 -0.42 -5.17 4.75
N VAL A 194 0.07 -6.27 4.20
CA VAL A 194 -0.36 -7.62 4.60
C VAL A 194 0.10 -7.93 6.03
N ASP A 195 1.36 -7.60 6.39
CA ASP A 195 1.86 -7.75 7.76
C ASP A 195 0.99 -6.99 8.76
N TYR A 196 0.68 -5.72 8.42
CA TYR A 196 -0.13 -4.87 9.28
C TYR A 196 -1.55 -5.45 9.42
N SER A 197 -2.14 -5.92 8.33
CA SER A 197 -3.47 -6.53 8.31
C SER A 197 -3.54 -7.81 9.15
N ILE A 198 -2.51 -8.65 9.12
CA ILE A 198 -2.44 -9.85 9.98
C ILE A 198 -2.35 -9.45 11.46
N ARG A 199 -1.58 -8.40 11.79
CA ARG A 199 -1.51 -7.88 13.17
C ARG A 199 -2.85 -7.31 13.65
N LEU A 200 -3.54 -6.55 12.81
CA LEU A 200 -4.90 -6.06 13.07
C LEU A 200 -5.85 -7.21 13.40
N LYS A 201 -5.89 -8.23 12.54
CA LYS A 201 -6.76 -9.40 12.74
C LYS A 201 -6.46 -10.15 14.02
N LYS A 202 -5.17 -10.30 14.39
CA LYS A 202 -4.77 -10.92 15.66
C LYS A 202 -5.23 -10.15 16.90
N MET A 203 -5.44 -8.84 16.76
CA MET A 203 -5.97 -7.97 17.83
C MET A 203 -7.48 -7.75 17.74
N GLY A 204 -8.19 -8.54 16.91
CA GLY A 204 -9.65 -8.49 16.80
C GLY A 204 -10.20 -7.36 15.94
N TYR A 205 -9.36 -6.62 15.22
CA TYR A 205 -9.82 -5.58 14.31
C TYR A 205 -10.23 -6.14 12.94
N SER A 206 -11.33 -5.62 12.40
CA SER A 206 -11.79 -5.87 11.04
C SER A 206 -11.39 -4.73 10.11
N ILE A 207 -11.23 -5.04 8.83
CA ILE A 207 -10.94 -4.08 7.77
C ILE A 207 -12.19 -4.00 6.88
N ALA A 208 -12.86 -2.85 6.89
CA ALA A 208 -14.02 -2.62 6.05
C ALA A 208 -13.60 -2.32 4.61
N LEU A 209 -14.37 -2.81 3.65
CA LEU A 209 -14.25 -2.47 2.24
C LEU A 209 -15.39 -1.52 1.86
N MET A 210 -15.03 -0.30 1.45
CA MET A 210 -15.98 0.66 0.90
C MET A 210 -16.10 0.49 -0.60
N THR A 211 -17.33 0.24 -1.09
CA THR A 211 -17.59 -0.04 -2.50
C THR A 211 -18.51 0.96 -3.18
N ASN A 212 -19.05 1.92 -2.44
CA ASN A 212 -19.93 2.99 -2.94
C ASN A 212 -19.17 4.20 -3.51
N SER A 213 -17.90 4.37 -3.11
CA SER A 213 -17.00 5.33 -3.72
C SER A 213 -15.68 4.63 -4.09
N TYR A 214 -14.85 5.26 -4.93
CA TYR A 214 -13.61 4.67 -5.45
C TYR A 214 -12.58 5.74 -5.80
N LEU A 215 -11.34 5.30 -6.00
CA LEU A 215 -10.27 6.09 -6.60
C LEU A 215 -9.67 5.35 -7.81
N GLN A 216 -8.92 6.09 -8.62
CA GLN A 216 -8.18 5.55 -9.77
C GLN A 216 -6.70 5.47 -9.44
N HIS A 217 -6.02 4.43 -9.92
CA HIS A 217 -4.61 4.17 -9.65
C HIS A 217 -3.80 3.94 -10.94
N TYR A 218 -2.70 4.64 -11.06
CA TYR A 218 -1.80 4.60 -12.23
C TYR A 218 -0.76 3.49 -12.10
N GLU A 219 -1.20 2.24 -11.96
CA GLU A 219 -0.40 1.06 -11.59
C GLU A 219 1.06 1.11 -12.09
N SER A 220 1.99 0.86 -11.16
CA SER A 220 3.41 0.58 -11.45
C SER A 220 4.25 1.75 -11.99
N ALA A 221 3.91 2.99 -11.70
CA ALA A 221 4.70 4.14 -12.17
C ALA A 221 6.17 4.09 -11.70
N SER A 222 6.44 3.59 -10.49
CA SER A 222 7.78 3.50 -9.87
C SER A 222 8.44 2.12 -9.96
N SER A 223 7.69 1.05 -10.32
CA SER A 223 8.18 -0.34 -10.32
C SER A 223 8.62 -0.84 -11.71
N LYS A 224 8.43 -0.05 -12.77
CA LYS A 224 8.78 -0.43 -14.14
C LYS A 224 10.29 -0.51 -14.35
N SER A 225 10.71 -1.51 -15.13
CA SER A 225 12.08 -1.65 -15.58
C SER A 225 12.38 -0.64 -16.70
N LEU A 226 13.52 0.03 -16.63
CA LEU A 226 14.05 0.85 -17.71
C LEU A 226 14.57 -0.01 -18.87
N ASN A 227 14.92 -1.26 -18.61
CA ASN A 227 15.46 -2.20 -19.60
C ASN A 227 14.33 -3.09 -20.14
N LYS A 228 13.96 -2.91 -21.42
CA LYS A 228 12.92 -3.69 -22.11
C LYS A 228 13.22 -5.19 -22.18
N ILE A 229 14.49 -5.61 -22.21
CA ILE A 229 14.90 -7.03 -22.23
C ILE A 229 14.47 -7.71 -20.94
N GLU A 230 14.59 -7.04 -19.80
CA GLU A 230 14.18 -7.56 -18.49
C GLU A 230 12.63 -7.58 -18.32
N GLY A 231 11.86 -6.99 -19.24
CA GLY A 231 10.40 -6.91 -19.18
C GLY A 231 9.90 -5.84 -18.20
N ASN A 232 8.59 -5.83 -17.89
CA ASN A 232 7.93 -4.67 -17.27
C ASN A 232 8.37 -4.35 -15.84
N LEU A 233 8.57 -5.35 -14.97
CA LEU A 233 8.96 -5.12 -13.58
C LEU A 233 10.49 -5.11 -13.43
N SER A 234 11.01 -4.23 -12.57
CA SER A 234 12.44 -4.18 -12.29
C SER A 234 12.92 -5.44 -11.55
N PRO A 235 14.19 -5.85 -11.71
CA PRO A 235 14.78 -6.96 -10.96
C PRO A 235 14.66 -6.79 -9.44
N TYR A 236 14.78 -5.56 -8.93
CA TYR A 236 14.67 -5.25 -7.51
C TYR A 236 13.28 -5.55 -6.93
N VAL A 237 12.22 -5.37 -7.71
CA VAL A 237 10.85 -5.75 -7.32
C VAL A 237 10.74 -7.25 -7.07
N HIS A 238 11.39 -8.08 -7.90
CA HIS A 238 11.42 -9.54 -7.69
C HIS A 238 12.19 -9.92 -6.42
N TYR A 239 13.31 -9.23 -6.14
CA TYR A 239 14.04 -9.39 -4.89
C TYR A 239 13.16 -9.11 -3.67
N LEU A 240 12.51 -7.94 -3.63
CA LEU A 240 11.63 -7.55 -2.53
C LEU A 240 10.46 -8.53 -2.35
N ASN A 241 9.82 -8.94 -3.44
CA ASN A 241 8.69 -9.87 -3.39
C ASN A 241 9.07 -11.26 -2.84
N ILE A 242 10.26 -11.78 -3.17
CA ILE A 242 10.70 -13.06 -2.62
C ILE A 242 11.12 -12.89 -1.16
N ARG A 243 11.99 -11.93 -0.87
CA ARG A 243 12.50 -11.68 0.48
C ARG A 243 11.36 -11.42 1.47
N ASN A 244 10.48 -10.48 1.12
CA ASN A 244 9.43 -10.02 2.04
C ASN A 244 8.33 -11.06 2.23
N HIS A 245 7.98 -11.83 1.19
CA HIS A 245 7.04 -12.92 1.35
C HIS A 245 7.55 -13.95 2.36
N ILE A 246 8.81 -14.40 2.24
CA ILE A 246 9.39 -15.35 3.19
C ILE A 246 9.51 -14.73 4.58
N LEU A 247 9.92 -13.47 4.70
CA LEU A 247 9.97 -12.75 5.97
C LEU A 247 8.61 -12.71 6.66
N LEU A 248 7.54 -12.39 5.91
CA LEU A 248 6.17 -12.38 6.41
C LEU A 248 5.75 -13.75 6.94
N LEU A 249 5.99 -14.80 6.17
CA LEU A 249 5.66 -16.18 6.56
C LEU A 249 6.43 -16.63 7.80
N LYS A 250 7.73 -16.29 7.91
CA LYS A 250 8.55 -16.54 9.11
C LYS A 250 7.98 -15.79 10.33
N LYS A 251 7.66 -14.51 10.17
CA LYS A 251 7.12 -13.65 11.24
C LYS A 251 5.78 -14.15 11.77
N HIS A 252 4.93 -14.63 10.89
CA HIS A 252 3.58 -15.10 11.21
C HIS A 252 3.41 -16.62 11.09
N SER A 253 4.48 -17.40 11.29
CA SER A 253 4.51 -18.84 11.06
C SER A 253 3.36 -19.60 11.75
N LYS A 254 2.96 -19.18 12.95
CA LYS A 254 1.81 -19.77 13.67
C LYS A 254 0.45 -19.57 12.99
N SER A 255 0.36 -18.66 12.01
CA SER A 255 -0.89 -18.38 11.27
C SER A 255 -1.02 -19.19 9.98
N PHE A 256 0.01 -19.96 9.61
CA PHE A 256 0.07 -20.67 8.34
C PHE A 256 0.39 -22.14 8.52
N ASN A 257 -0.09 -22.97 7.57
CA ASN A 257 0.29 -24.38 7.51
C ASN A 257 1.71 -24.52 6.95
N LEU A 258 2.62 -25.11 7.73
CA LEU A 258 4.03 -25.19 7.36
C LEU A 258 4.24 -25.98 6.05
N ILE A 259 3.60 -27.14 5.91
CA ILE A 259 3.77 -28.04 4.75
C ILE A 259 3.28 -27.34 3.48
N GLY A 260 2.06 -26.78 3.50
CA GLY A 260 1.50 -26.06 2.36
C GLY A 260 2.35 -24.86 1.95
N VAL A 261 2.87 -24.10 2.94
CA VAL A 261 3.76 -22.96 2.71
C VAL A 261 5.08 -23.41 2.04
N LEU A 262 5.74 -24.45 2.57
CA LEU A 262 7.00 -24.94 2.00
C LEU A 262 6.82 -25.44 0.57
N LEU A 263 5.76 -26.20 0.32
CA LEU A 263 5.43 -26.70 -1.03
C LEU A 263 5.19 -25.53 -2.00
N TYR A 264 4.37 -24.56 -1.60
CA TYR A 264 4.09 -23.39 -2.44
C TYR A 264 5.35 -22.56 -2.73
N GLN A 265 6.16 -22.26 -1.70
CA GLN A 265 7.40 -21.50 -1.88
C GLN A 265 8.40 -22.21 -2.79
N LEU A 266 8.57 -23.52 -2.64
CA LEU A 266 9.42 -24.33 -3.50
C LEU A 266 8.99 -24.21 -4.98
N ILE A 267 7.71 -24.49 -5.25
CA ILE A 267 7.17 -24.40 -6.62
C ILE A 267 7.31 -22.98 -7.18
N LYS A 268 6.95 -21.95 -6.40
CA LYS A 268 7.04 -20.54 -6.81
C LYS A 268 8.46 -20.13 -7.17
N ILE A 269 9.43 -20.45 -6.32
CA ILE A 269 10.84 -20.04 -6.51
C ILE A 269 11.43 -20.78 -7.72
N LEU A 270 11.24 -22.09 -7.82
CA LEU A 270 11.69 -22.87 -8.97
C LEU A 270 11.08 -22.37 -10.27
N SER A 271 9.77 -22.09 -10.29
CA SER A 271 9.09 -21.53 -11.47
C SER A 271 9.69 -20.20 -11.91
N TYR A 272 10.02 -19.29 -10.97
CA TYR A 272 10.67 -18.03 -11.30
C TYR A 272 12.09 -18.23 -11.85
N LEU A 273 12.89 -19.10 -11.23
CA LEU A 273 14.26 -19.36 -11.67
C LEU A 273 14.28 -19.97 -13.07
N ILE A 274 13.47 -21.00 -13.33
CA ILE A 274 13.34 -21.63 -14.65
C ILE A 274 12.85 -20.61 -15.68
N TYR A 275 11.78 -19.87 -15.38
CA TYR A 275 11.23 -18.88 -16.30
C TYR A 275 12.24 -17.79 -16.68
N PHE A 276 13.00 -17.24 -15.69
CA PHE A 276 13.97 -16.20 -15.97
C PHE A 276 15.20 -16.74 -16.70
N LEU A 277 15.60 -17.98 -16.46
CA LEU A 277 16.68 -18.64 -17.19
C LEU A 277 16.32 -18.83 -18.67
N ILE A 278 15.15 -19.41 -18.96
CA ILE A 278 14.65 -19.62 -20.33
C ILE A 278 14.48 -18.31 -21.10
N ARG A 279 14.09 -17.23 -20.39
CA ARG A 279 13.89 -15.89 -21.00
C ARG A 279 15.14 -15.02 -21.01
N PHE A 280 16.32 -15.59 -20.64
CA PHE A 280 17.61 -14.88 -20.55
C PHE A 280 17.56 -13.61 -19.68
N ARG A 281 16.72 -13.59 -18.63
CA ARG A 281 16.56 -12.49 -17.69
C ARG A 281 17.46 -12.68 -16.47
N PHE A 282 18.76 -12.67 -16.68
CA PHE A 282 19.74 -13.04 -15.67
C PHE A 282 19.78 -12.13 -14.44
N ASN A 283 19.46 -10.83 -14.61
CA ASN A 283 19.39 -9.91 -13.46
C ASN A 283 18.23 -10.28 -12.53
N LYS A 284 17.06 -10.64 -13.08
CA LYS A 284 15.93 -11.12 -12.28
C LYS A 284 16.23 -12.45 -11.61
N PHE A 285 16.87 -13.37 -12.32
CA PHE A 285 17.31 -14.64 -11.77
C PHE A 285 18.21 -14.42 -10.54
N LYS A 286 19.25 -13.58 -10.66
CA LYS A 286 20.17 -13.21 -9.57
C LYS A 286 19.42 -12.57 -8.40
N MET A 287 18.45 -11.69 -8.68
CA MET A 287 17.69 -11.00 -7.64
C MET A 287 16.73 -11.91 -6.89
N VAL A 288 16.16 -12.95 -7.54
CA VAL A 288 15.37 -13.98 -6.87
C VAL A 288 16.26 -14.80 -5.90
N LEU A 289 17.44 -15.24 -6.35
CA LEU A 289 18.40 -15.94 -5.48
C LEU A 289 18.83 -15.06 -4.30
N LYS A 290 19.18 -13.81 -4.56
CA LYS A 290 19.54 -12.85 -3.50
C LYS A 290 18.41 -12.68 -2.49
N GLY A 291 17.17 -12.51 -2.96
CA GLY A 291 16.00 -12.38 -2.09
C GLY A 291 15.79 -13.62 -1.20
N LEU A 292 16.01 -14.81 -1.74
CA LEU A 292 15.93 -16.06 -0.98
C LEU A 292 17.02 -16.12 0.12
N VAL A 293 18.28 -15.86 -0.24
CA VAL A 293 19.40 -15.88 0.71
C VAL A 293 19.20 -14.86 1.82
N ASP A 294 18.86 -13.62 1.46
CA ASP A 294 18.64 -12.55 2.44
C ASP A 294 17.46 -12.86 3.37
N ALA A 295 16.39 -13.47 2.85
CA ALA A 295 15.24 -13.88 3.68
C ALA A 295 15.58 -15.01 4.66
N ILE A 296 16.42 -15.97 4.26
CA ILE A 296 16.86 -17.08 5.13
C ILE A 296 17.76 -16.54 6.25
N ASN A 297 18.72 -15.69 5.90
CA ASN A 297 19.71 -15.13 6.82
C ASN A 297 19.14 -14.00 7.71
N PHE A 298 17.92 -13.54 7.42
CA PHE A 298 17.29 -12.48 8.20
C PHE A 298 17.06 -12.97 9.63
N LYS A 299 17.91 -12.52 10.57
CA LYS A 299 17.73 -12.79 12.00
C LYS A 299 16.52 -12.00 12.51
N LYS A 300 15.77 -12.62 13.42
CA LYS A 300 14.58 -12.01 14.06
C LYS A 300 14.95 -10.77 14.85
#